data_8f755dac3e8ba980d6867df7fd3fb562
#
_entry.id   8f755dac3e8ba980d6867df7fd3fb562
#
_cell.length_a   1.000
_cell.length_b   1.000
_cell.length_c   1.000
_cell.angle_alpha   90.00
_cell.angle_beta   90.00
_cell.angle_gamma   90.00
#
_symmetry.space_group_name_H-M   'P 1'
#
loop_
_entity.id
_entity.type
_entity.pdbx_description
1 polymer ?
#
loop_
_entity_poly.entity_id
_entity_poly.type
_entity_poly.pdbx_seq_one_letter_code
_entity_poly.pdbx_strand_id
1 'polypeptide(L)'
;MGGYRQGSGRSKSGYYKGIYCGSTYELCWVIHSLDHSIKFTRFPGKLEFDGIVYYPDFLLDDNKTIIETKGYEAQDSVDKKSKVAESLGYSVNILRKKDLEYAFKYVRETYNTTKFFTLYDEYKPKYSYTCSYCLTQYKTDKVLNTDTGFCSRSCAGKFRKKNNKPPSNFGTANYKRALTKEKALEIFYRNDKSLQELASEYNVTKNTVWFLKQKKSYKWIHD
;
A
#
# COMPACT_ATOMS: atom_id res chain seq x y z
N MET A 1 -4.18 15.28 -22.20
CA MET A 1 -4.17 15.80 -20.81
C MET A 1 -4.58 14.69 -19.85
N GLY A 2 -3.73 14.32 -18.91
CA GLY A 2 -4.03 13.31 -17.88
C GLY A 2 -4.38 14.01 -16.59
N GLY A 3 -5.60 13.79 -16.07
CA GLY A 3 -5.99 14.24 -14.73
C GLY A 3 -6.07 13.06 -13.76
N TYR A 4 -6.34 13.36 -12.47
CA TYR A 4 -6.55 12.33 -11.46
C TYR A 4 -7.59 11.31 -11.90
N ARG A 5 -7.21 10.03 -11.96
CA ARG A 5 -8.10 8.92 -12.32
C ARG A 5 -8.40 8.07 -11.09
N GLN A 6 -9.66 8.05 -10.69
CA GLN A 6 -10.13 7.22 -9.61
C GLN A 6 -10.57 5.85 -10.16
N GLY A 7 -10.01 4.77 -9.62
CA GLY A 7 -10.43 3.41 -9.96
C GLY A 7 -9.65 2.72 -11.07
N SER A 8 -8.65 3.34 -11.69
CA SER A 8 -7.79 2.69 -12.67
C SER A 8 -6.62 1.97 -11.97
N GLY A 9 -6.71 0.66 -11.85
CA GLY A 9 -5.60 -0.21 -11.52
C GLY A 9 -4.83 0.12 -10.22
N ARG A 10 -3.56 -0.30 -10.18
CA ARG A 10 -2.65 -0.13 -9.03
C ARG A 10 -1.97 1.23 -8.97
N SER A 11 -1.94 1.98 -10.08
CA SER A 11 -1.32 3.30 -10.19
C SER A 11 -2.38 4.40 -10.29
N LYS A 12 -2.21 5.46 -9.52
CA LYS A 12 -3.03 6.65 -9.60
C LYS A 12 -2.18 7.79 -10.12
N SER A 13 -2.69 8.51 -11.13
CA SER A 13 -2.05 9.68 -11.72
C SER A 13 -2.80 10.95 -11.35
N GLY A 14 -2.14 12.09 -11.36
CA GLY A 14 -2.71 13.39 -11.08
C GLY A 14 -1.68 14.49 -11.11
N TYR A 15 -2.06 15.70 -10.71
CA TYR A 15 -1.17 16.83 -10.58
C TYR A 15 -0.80 17.09 -9.12
N TYR A 16 0.43 17.53 -8.88
CA TYR A 16 0.88 18.02 -7.59
C TYR A 16 1.62 19.34 -7.81
N LYS A 17 1.10 20.43 -7.25
CA LYS A 17 1.59 21.79 -7.47
C LYS A 17 1.79 22.10 -8.98
N GLY A 18 0.83 21.65 -9.78
CA GLY A 18 0.83 21.85 -11.23
C GLY A 18 1.73 20.89 -12.03
N ILE A 19 2.48 20.00 -11.38
CA ILE A 19 3.35 19.00 -12.03
C ILE A 19 2.58 17.69 -12.19
N TYR A 20 2.46 17.19 -13.42
CA TYR A 20 1.83 15.90 -13.68
C TYR A 20 2.68 14.74 -13.18
N CYS A 21 2.06 13.83 -12.45
CA CYS A 21 2.65 12.58 -11.98
C CYS A 21 1.81 11.40 -12.48
N GLY A 22 2.39 10.54 -13.33
CA GLY A 22 1.72 9.36 -13.90
C GLY A 22 1.60 8.20 -12.91
N SER A 23 2.32 8.27 -11.79
CA SER A 23 2.35 7.22 -10.78
C SER A 23 2.58 7.79 -9.37
N THR A 24 2.30 6.96 -8.36
CA THR A 24 2.62 7.29 -6.96
C THR A 24 4.14 7.36 -6.71
N TYR A 25 4.94 6.67 -7.52
CA TYR A 25 6.41 6.75 -7.47
C TYR A 25 6.87 8.15 -7.88
N GLU A 26 6.38 8.63 -9.03
CA GLU A 26 6.63 9.99 -9.49
C GLU A 26 6.16 11.03 -8.48
N LEU A 27 4.95 10.88 -7.93
CA LEU A 27 4.40 11.78 -6.92
C LEU A 27 5.33 11.91 -5.70
N CYS A 28 5.77 10.80 -5.12
CA CYS A 28 6.62 10.84 -3.93
C CYS A 28 8.00 11.46 -4.25
N TRP A 29 8.55 11.17 -5.42
CA TRP A 29 9.79 11.78 -5.88
C TRP A 29 9.63 13.29 -6.10
N VAL A 30 8.56 13.72 -6.77
CA VAL A 30 8.25 15.15 -7.01
C VAL A 30 8.09 15.91 -5.70
N ILE A 31 7.32 15.37 -4.75
CA ILE A 31 7.13 16.01 -3.43
C ILE A 31 8.49 16.18 -2.73
N HIS A 32 9.25 15.08 -2.63
CA HIS A 32 10.56 15.10 -2.00
C HIS A 32 11.49 16.13 -2.68
N SER A 33 11.52 16.14 -4.00
CA SER A 33 12.41 17.03 -4.77
C SER A 33 12.03 18.49 -4.57
N LEU A 34 10.75 18.85 -4.61
CA LEU A 34 10.28 20.21 -4.38
C LEU A 34 10.61 20.69 -2.95
N ASP A 35 10.35 19.83 -1.94
CA ASP A 35 10.57 20.19 -0.55
C ASP A 35 12.07 20.31 -0.19
N HIS A 36 12.95 19.67 -0.98
CA HIS A 36 14.41 19.78 -0.86
C HIS A 36 15.06 20.73 -1.88
N SER A 37 14.25 21.53 -2.57
CA SER A 37 14.74 22.52 -3.55
C SER A 37 15.57 21.91 -4.70
N ILE A 38 15.34 20.66 -5.03
CA ILE A 38 15.93 20.00 -6.22
C ILE A 38 15.17 20.54 -7.44
N LYS A 39 15.89 21.17 -8.34
CA LYS A 39 15.32 21.76 -9.55
C LYS A 39 15.19 20.71 -10.65
N PHE A 40 14.02 20.60 -11.21
CA PHE A 40 13.68 19.69 -12.30
C PHE A 40 12.46 20.20 -13.06
N THR A 41 12.26 19.65 -14.25
CA THR A 41 11.03 19.84 -15.04
C THR A 41 10.47 18.51 -15.48
N ARG A 42 9.20 18.46 -15.84
CA ARG A 42 8.67 17.32 -16.59
C ARG A 42 9.39 17.30 -17.93
N PHE A 43 9.84 16.09 -18.40
CA PHE A 43 10.55 16.02 -19.67
C PHE A 43 9.67 16.57 -20.82
N PRO A 44 10.17 17.50 -21.67
CA PRO A 44 9.36 18.17 -22.68
C PRO A 44 9.18 17.28 -23.92
N GLY A 45 8.26 16.31 -23.87
CA GLY A 45 7.90 15.49 -25.03
C GLY A 45 8.50 14.10 -25.04
N LYS A 46 9.07 13.68 -26.16
CA LYS A 46 9.61 12.33 -26.39
C LYS A 46 11.05 12.39 -26.91
N LEU A 47 11.79 11.33 -26.70
CA LEU A 47 13.04 11.01 -27.39
C LEU A 47 12.77 9.93 -28.44
N GLU A 48 13.46 10.01 -29.58
CA GLU A 48 13.33 9.03 -30.64
C GLU A 48 14.70 8.76 -31.29
N PHE A 49 15.10 7.51 -31.33
CA PHE A 49 16.34 7.06 -31.92
C PHE A 49 16.19 5.61 -32.41
N ASP A 50 16.67 5.32 -33.60
CA ASP A 50 16.62 3.99 -34.25
C ASP A 50 15.21 3.33 -34.20
N GLY A 51 14.18 4.13 -34.49
CA GLY A 51 12.78 3.67 -34.49
C GLY A 51 12.18 3.40 -33.07
N ILE A 52 12.95 3.62 -32.02
CA ILE A 52 12.48 3.47 -30.64
C ILE A 52 12.06 4.83 -30.10
N VAL A 53 10.82 4.90 -29.59
CA VAL A 53 10.26 6.10 -28.96
C VAL A 53 10.27 5.93 -27.44
N TYR A 54 10.82 6.92 -26.73
CA TYR A 54 10.88 6.95 -25.28
C TYR A 54 10.28 8.26 -24.74
N TYR A 55 9.45 8.16 -23.72
CA TYR A 55 8.85 9.28 -22.99
C TYR A 55 9.45 9.32 -21.58
N PRO A 56 10.49 10.14 -21.35
CA PRO A 56 11.10 10.29 -20.03
C PRO A 56 10.17 10.93 -19.02
N ASP A 57 10.37 10.62 -17.72
CA ASP A 57 9.57 11.22 -16.65
C ASP A 57 9.99 12.66 -16.38
N PHE A 58 11.23 12.90 -15.98
CA PHE A 58 11.72 14.22 -15.55
C PHE A 58 13.12 14.51 -16.10
N LEU A 59 13.44 15.80 -16.19
CA LEU A 59 14.75 16.32 -16.55
C LEU A 59 15.25 17.21 -15.42
N LEU A 60 16.48 16.97 -14.94
CA LEU A 60 17.11 17.85 -13.93
C LEU A 60 17.53 19.18 -14.55
N ASP A 61 17.84 20.14 -13.70
CA ASP A 61 18.23 21.52 -14.08
C ASP A 61 19.55 21.58 -14.86
N ASP A 62 20.35 20.52 -14.84
CA ASP A 62 21.56 20.37 -15.67
C ASP A 62 21.25 20.17 -17.16
N ASN A 63 19.99 20.00 -17.53
CA ASN A 63 19.48 19.73 -18.86
C ASN A 63 20.08 18.47 -19.55
N LYS A 64 20.68 17.59 -18.79
CA LYS A 64 21.34 16.36 -19.27
C LYS A 64 20.92 15.09 -18.53
N THR A 65 20.48 15.20 -17.27
CA THR A 65 20.12 14.05 -16.46
C THR A 65 18.62 13.82 -16.44
N ILE A 66 18.22 12.70 -17.01
CA ILE A 66 16.84 12.20 -16.99
C ILE A 66 16.64 11.38 -15.71
N ILE A 67 15.56 11.65 -15.00
CA ILE A 67 15.08 10.82 -13.90
C ILE A 67 13.88 10.02 -14.39
N GLU A 68 13.97 8.72 -14.30
CA GLU A 68 12.92 7.76 -14.66
C GLU A 68 12.52 6.96 -13.41
N THR A 69 11.24 7.01 -13.03
CA THR A 69 10.77 6.30 -11.84
C THR A 69 10.02 5.03 -12.22
N LYS A 70 10.45 3.87 -11.72
CA LYS A 70 9.84 2.57 -12.07
C LYS A 70 9.53 1.72 -10.85
N GLY A 71 8.29 1.23 -10.82
CA GLY A 71 7.89 0.18 -9.89
C GLY A 71 8.43 -1.18 -10.31
N TYR A 72 8.13 -1.56 -11.54
CA TYR A 72 8.59 -2.79 -12.20
C TYR A 72 8.67 -2.55 -13.71
N GLU A 73 9.78 -2.90 -14.30
CA GLU A 73 9.97 -2.94 -15.76
C GLU A 73 11.01 -4.02 -16.10
N ALA A 74 10.80 -4.72 -17.22
CA ALA A 74 11.77 -5.70 -17.71
C ALA A 74 13.08 -5.00 -18.09
N GLN A 75 14.22 -5.63 -17.81
CA GLN A 75 15.55 -5.03 -18.03
C GLN A 75 15.77 -4.62 -19.47
N ASP A 76 15.37 -5.47 -20.45
CA ASP A 76 15.50 -5.16 -21.86
C ASP A 76 14.79 -3.86 -22.31
N SER A 77 13.63 -3.56 -21.67
CA SER A 77 12.91 -2.32 -21.94
C SER A 77 13.66 -1.11 -21.38
N VAL A 78 14.25 -1.27 -20.20
CA VAL A 78 15.07 -0.24 -19.56
C VAL A 78 16.31 0.04 -20.41
N ASP A 79 17.02 -1.00 -20.85
CA ASP A 79 18.23 -0.86 -21.66
C ASP A 79 17.98 -0.17 -23.00
N LYS A 80 16.86 -0.48 -23.66
CA LYS A 80 16.44 0.20 -24.89
C LYS A 80 16.22 1.69 -24.66
N LYS A 81 15.52 2.07 -23.62
CA LYS A 81 15.26 3.47 -23.26
C LYS A 81 16.55 4.23 -22.90
N SER A 82 17.42 3.59 -22.12
CA SER A 82 18.72 4.18 -21.79
C SER A 82 19.57 4.43 -23.03
N LYS A 83 19.65 3.47 -23.96
CA LYS A 83 20.34 3.65 -25.23
C LYS A 83 19.81 4.81 -26.07
N VAL A 84 18.49 4.96 -26.14
CA VAL A 84 17.87 6.11 -26.85
C VAL A 84 18.31 7.43 -26.24
N ALA A 85 18.26 7.55 -24.92
CA ALA A 85 18.64 8.76 -24.22
C ALA A 85 20.14 9.06 -24.35
N GLU A 86 21.00 8.07 -24.15
CA GLU A 86 22.47 8.17 -24.25
C GLU A 86 22.90 8.56 -25.68
N SER A 87 22.25 7.99 -26.71
CA SER A 87 22.54 8.34 -28.11
C SER A 87 22.21 9.80 -28.44
N LEU A 88 21.34 10.43 -27.65
CA LEU A 88 20.95 11.84 -27.76
C LEU A 88 21.66 12.75 -26.73
N GLY A 89 22.66 12.23 -26.02
CA GLY A 89 23.50 12.97 -25.09
C GLY A 89 22.93 13.16 -23.67
N TYR A 90 21.89 12.39 -23.31
CA TYR A 90 21.36 12.39 -21.96
C TYR A 90 21.93 11.26 -21.14
N SER A 91 22.09 11.48 -19.83
CA SER A 91 22.28 10.42 -18.85
C SER A 91 20.93 10.04 -18.24
N VAL A 92 20.70 8.75 -17.94
CA VAL A 92 19.44 8.26 -17.35
C VAL A 92 19.68 7.69 -15.98
N ASN A 93 19.01 8.23 -14.99
CA ASN A 93 18.98 7.70 -13.63
C ASN A 93 17.63 7.01 -13.38
N ILE A 94 17.63 5.69 -13.33
CA ILE A 94 16.41 4.89 -13.14
C ILE A 94 16.23 4.59 -11.67
N LEU A 95 15.24 5.23 -11.07
CA LEU A 95 14.88 5.08 -9.68
C LEU A 95 13.83 3.98 -9.51
N ARG A 96 14.25 2.83 -9.02
CA ARG A 96 13.38 1.70 -8.69
C ARG A 96 12.79 1.87 -7.28
N LYS A 97 11.87 0.99 -6.90
CA LYS A 97 11.21 1.04 -5.60
C LYS A 97 12.19 1.17 -4.42
N LYS A 98 13.31 0.46 -4.44
CA LYS A 98 14.34 0.56 -3.38
C LYS A 98 14.97 1.94 -3.33
N ASP A 99 15.27 2.48 -4.50
CA ASP A 99 15.94 3.78 -4.62
C ASP A 99 15.02 4.92 -4.21
N LEU A 100 13.70 4.71 -4.20
CA LEU A 100 12.68 5.68 -3.81
C LEU A 100 12.20 5.53 -2.36
N GLU A 101 12.74 4.58 -1.59
CA GLU A 101 12.32 4.35 -0.19
C GLU A 101 12.46 5.61 0.68
N TYR A 102 13.52 6.40 0.47
CA TYR A 102 13.72 7.67 1.16
C TYR A 102 12.58 8.67 0.88
N ALA A 103 12.14 8.79 -0.37
CA ALA A 103 11.06 9.68 -0.76
C ALA A 103 9.72 9.24 -0.19
N PHE A 104 9.43 7.92 -0.23
CA PHE A 104 8.23 7.35 0.39
C PHE A 104 8.21 7.56 1.92
N LYS A 105 9.34 7.36 2.58
CA LYS A 105 9.49 7.57 4.01
C LYS A 105 9.25 9.05 4.34
N TYR A 106 9.95 9.94 3.65
CA TYR A 106 9.81 11.38 3.82
C TYR A 106 8.37 11.86 3.69
N VAL A 107 7.69 11.50 2.58
CA VAL A 107 6.31 11.93 2.34
C VAL A 107 5.36 11.35 3.39
N ARG A 108 5.57 10.12 3.84
CA ARG A 108 4.77 9.49 4.90
C ARG A 108 4.88 10.24 6.22
N GLU A 109 6.09 10.60 6.60
CA GLU A 109 6.39 11.25 7.88
C GLU A 109 5.96 12.73 7.86
N THR A 110 6.32 13.46 6.81
CA THR A 110 6.03 14.90 6.68
C THR A 110 4.53 15.18 6.51
N TYR A 111 3.86 14.38 5.68
CA TYR A 111 2.43 14.59 5.37
C TYR A 111 1.49 13.66 6.16
N ASN A 112 2.03 12.86 7.09
CA ASN A 112 1.29 11.94 7.95
C ASN A 112 0.27 11.08 7.19
N THR A 113 0.63 10.57 6.00
CA THR A 113 -0.26 9.76 5.16
C THR A 113 0.45 8.57 4.56
N THR A 114 -0.30 7.45 4.43
CA THR A 114 0.10 6.28 3.64
C THR A 114 -0.67 6.20 2.31
N LYS A 115 -1.62 7.12 2.11
CA LYS A 115 -2.44 7.21 0.90
C LYS A 115 -1.95 8.38 0.04
N PHE A 116 -0.74 8.28 -0.49
CA PHE A 116 -0.06 9.37 -1.21
C PHE A 116 -0.93 10.04 -2.27
N PHE A 117 -1.81 9.31 -2.95
CA PHE A 117 -2.71 9.88 -3.96
C PHE A 117 -3.68 10.95 -3.41
N THR A 118 -3.83 11.05 -2.08
CA THR A 118 -4.64 12.12 -1.46
C THR A 118 -3.93 13.46 -1.49
N LEU A 119 -2.67 13.49 -1.91
CA LEU A 119 -1.85 14.70 -2.02
C LEU A 119 -1.94 15.34 -3.42
N TYR A 120 -2.58 14.70 -4.39
CA TYR A 120 -2.83 15.33 -5.69
C TYR A 120 -3.76 16.55 -5.56
N ASP A 121 -3.50 17.58 -6.36
CA ASP A 121 -4.23 18.85 -6.35
C ASP A 121 -5.74 18.67 -6.56
N GLU A 122 -6.12 17.75 -7.45
CA GLU A 122 -7.52 17.48 -7.78
C GLU A 122 -8.21 16.52 -6.83
N TYR A 123 -7.49 15.97 -5.84
CA TYR A 123 -8.08 15.00 -4.93
C TYR A 123 -9.19 15.62 -4.09
N LYS A 124 -10.39 15.12 -4.27
CA LYS A 124 -11.54 15.44 -3.43
C LYS A 124 -12.14 14.16 -2.86
N PRO A 125 -12.17 13.98 -1.55
CA PRO A 125 -12.84 12.84 -0.96
C PRO A 125 -14.35 12.90 -1.26
N LYS A 126 -14.94 11.76 -1.62
CA LYS A 126 -16.32 11.67 -2.11
C LYS A 126 -17.36 11.89 -1.01
N TYR A 127 -17.06 11.51 0.21
CA TYR A 127 -18.01 11.45 1.31
C TYR A 127 -17.49 12.15 2.54
N SER A 128 -18.39 12.78 3.28
CA SER A 128 -18.12 13.38 4.58
C SER A 128 -19.02 12.72 5.63
N TYR A 129 -18.44 12.32 6.75
CA TYR A 129 -19.14 11.66 7.86
C TYR A 129 -18.71 12.24 9.18
N THR A 130 -19.57 12.07 10.20
CA THR A 130 -19.22 12.39 11.58
C THR A 130 -18.73 11.13 12.30
N CYS A 131 -17.61 11.23 13.00
CA CYS A 131 -17.05 10.12 13.76
C CYS A 131 -17.97 9.75 14.93
N SER A 132 -18.40 8.51 15.01
CA SER A 132 -19.30 8.02 16.06
C SER A 132 -18.68 8.01 17.48
N TYR A 133 -17.36 8.25 17.60
CA TYR A 133 -16.68 8.32 18.90
C TYR A 133 -16.33 9.74 19.32
N CYS A 134 -15.59 10.50 18.49
CA CYS A 134 -15.10 11.82 18.84
C CYS A 134 -15.94 12.97 18.24
N LEU A 135 -16.97 12.65 17.48
CA LEU A 135 -17.89 13.60 16.82
C LEU A 135 -17.25 14.54 15.81
N THR A 136 -15.96 14.37 15.51
CA THR A 136 -15.26 15.17 14.50
C THR A 136 -15.71 14.77 13.10
N GLN A 137 -15.95 15.73 12.24
CA GLN A 137 -16.17 15.46 10.82
C GLN A 137 -14.91 14.94 10.14
N TYR A 138 -15.04 13.93 9.31
CA TYR A 138 -13.95 13.39 8.51
C TYR A 138 -14.39 13.04 7.10
N LYS A 139 -13.46 13.07 6.18
CA LYS A 139 -13.69 12.81 4.76
C LYS A 139 -13.09 11.48 4.34
N THR A 140 -13.74 10.77 3.42
CA THR A 140 -13.30 9.46 2.93
C THR A 140 -13.85 9.16 1.54
N ASP A 141 -13.16 8.27 0.79
CA ASP A 141 -13.66 7.74 -0.49
C ASP A 141 -14.56 6.51 -0.33
N LYS A 142 -14.70 6.01 0.89
CA LYS A 142 -15.47 4.81 1.16
C LYS A 142 -16.90 5.16 1.55
N VAL A 143 -17.86 4.48 0.93
CA VAL A 143 -19.23 4.45 1.43
C VAL A 143 -19.25 3.69 2.75
N LEU A 144 -19.88 4.24 3.75
CA LEU A 144 -20.16 3.54 4.99
C LEU A 144 -21.52 2.82 4.82
N ASN A 145 -21.48 1.49 4.89
CA ASN A 145 -22.66 0.64 4.84
C ASN A 145 -23.27 0.41 6.25
N THR A 146 -22.84 1.20 7.23
CA THR A 146 -23.27 1.12 8.63
C THR A 146 -23.51 2.51 9.19
N ASP A 147 -24.42 2.65 10.14
CA ASP A 147 -24.71 3.90 10.85
C ASP A 147 -23.52 4.39 11.71
N THR A 148 -22.46 3.57 11.84
CA THR A 148 -21.29 3.89 12.65
C THR A 148 -20.05 4.05 11.76
N GLY A 149 -19.48 5.24 11.77
CA GLY A 149 -18.23 5.56 11.09
C GLY A 149 -17.17 6.11 12.04
N PHE A 150 -15.89 5.93 11.70
CA PHE A 150 -14.79 6.39 12.55
C PHE A 150 -13.71 7.08 11.74
N CYS A 151 -13.23 8.23 12.24
CA CYS A 151 -12.16 8.99 11.59
C CYS A 151 -10.79 8.27 11.68
N SER A 152 -10.63 7.35 12.63
CA SER A 152 -9.38 6.59 12.83
C SER A 152 -9.62 5.21 13.44
N ARG A 153 -8.62 4.32 13.32
CA ARG A 153 -8.62 3.02 14.01
C ARG A 153 -8.68 3.18 15.53
N SER A 154 -8.04 4.22 16.07
CA SER A 154 -8.07 4.55 17.50
C SER A 154 -9.48 4.84 17.96
N CYS A 155 -10.23 5.70 17.24
CA CYS A 155 -11.62 6.00 17.57
C CYS A 155 -12.52 4.75 17.47
N ALA A 156 -12.32 3.91 16.48
CA ALA A 156 -13.03 2.64 16.36
C ALA A 156 -12.75 1.71 17.56
N GLY A 157 -11.49 1.60 17.98
CA GLY A 157 -11.11 0.81 19.15
C GLY A 157 -11.71 1.34 20.46
N LYS A 158 -11.62 2.66 20.69
CA LYS A 158 -12.19 3.32 21.87
C LYS A 158 -13.73 3.17 21.93
N PHE A 159 -14.41 3.33 20.79
CA PHE A 159 -15.85 3.15 20.70
C PHE A 159 -16.27 1.71 21.04
N ARG A 160 -15.55 0.69 20.50
CA ARG A 160 -15.81 -0.71 20.81
C ARG A 160 -15.61 -1.01 22.29
N LYS A 161 -14.51 -0.52 22.86
CA LYS A 161 -14.22 -0.69 24.30
C LYS A 161 -15.31 -0.05 25.17
N LYS A 162 -15.76 1.17 24.82
CA LYS A 162 -16.83 1.87 25.55
C LYS A 162 -18.17 1.11 25.50
N ASN A 163 -18.46 0.44 24.37
CA ASN A 163 -19.71 -0.27 24.17
C ASN A 163 -19.61 -1.78 24.44
N ASN A 164 -18.52 -2.25 25.06
CA ASN A 164 -18.24 -3.67 25.32
C ASN A 164 -18.39 -4.57 24.06
N LYS A 165 -18.20 -4.00 22.86
CA LYS A 165 -18.28 -4.78 21.61
C LYS A 165 -16.92 -5.42 21.33
N PRO A 166 -16.86 -6.74 21.08
CA PRO A 166 -15.63 -7.41 20.72
C PRO A 166 -15.09 -6.83 19.39
N PRO A 167 -13.78 -6.95 19.11
CA PRO A 167 -13.20 -6.56 17.82
C PRO A 167 -13.95 -7.21 16.66
N SER A 168 -14.13 -6.47 15.54
CA SER A 168 -14.88 -6.99 14.37
C SER A 168 -14.26 -8.25 13.72
N ASN A 169 -12.98 -8.54 14.04
CA ASN A 169 -12.29 -9.76 13.59
C ASN A 169 -12.61 -10.98 14.45
N PHE A 170 -13.28 -10.80 15.58
CA PHE A 170 -13.97 -11.89 16.25
C PHE A 170 -15.27 -12.16 15.50
N GLY A 171 -15.14 -12.64 14.27
CA GLY A 171 -16.29 -13.20 13.56
C GLY A 171 -16.88 -14.31 14.41
N THR A 172 -18.19 -14.28 14.61
CA THR A 172 -18.96 -15.33 15.30
C THR A 172 -18.65 -16.73 14.76
N ALA A 173 -18.20 -16.84 13.51
CA ALA A 173 -17.74 -18.09 12.90
C ALA A 173 -16.44 -18.63 13.51
N ASN A 174 -15.51 -17.78 13.96
CA ASN A 174 -14.26 -18.23 14.59
C ASN A 174 -14.46 -18.59 16.08
N TYR A 175 -15.37 -17.91 16.78
CA TYR A 175 -15.65 -18.22 18.18
C TYR A 175 -16.37 -19.56 18.34
N LYS A 176 -17.30 -19.93 17.42
CA LYS A 176 -17.99 -21.23 17.42
C LYS A 176 -17.11 -22.40 16.99
N ARG A 177 -15.92 -22.14 16.45
CA ARG A 177 -14.95 -23.14 16.01
C ARG A 177 -13.70 -23.22 16.90
N ALA A 178 -13.64 -22.47 17.99
CA ALA A 178 -12.55 -22.59 18.93
C ALA A 178 -12.60 -23.97 19.57
N LEU A 179 -11.48 -24.70 19.52
CA LEU A 179 -11.33 -25.95 20.24
C LEU A 179 -11.47 -25.71 21.73
N THR A 180 -12.18 -26.58 22.41
CA THR A 180 -12.16 -26.60 23.89
C THR A 180 -10.75 -26.94 24.38
N LYS A 181 -10.45 -26.65 25.62
CA LYS A 181 -9.14 -26.93 26.24
C LYS A 181 -8.78 -28.41 26.09
N GLU A 182 -9.72 -29.31 26.38
CA GLU A 182 -9.58 -30.75 26.35
C GLU A 182 -9.23 -31.22 24.92
N LYS A 183 -10.01 -30.77 23.93
CA LYS A 183 -9.78 -31.13 22.50
C LYS A 183 -8.45 -30.58 21.99
N ALA A 184 -8.03 -29.39 22.42
CA ALA A 184 -6.75 -28.83 22.02
C ALA A 184 -5.57 -29.63 22.59
N LEU A 185 -5.65 -30.04 23.85
CA LEU A 185 -4.67 -30.93 24.51
C LEU A 185 -4.63 -32.31 23.81
N GLU A 186 -5.79 -32.90 23.53
CA GLU A 186 -5.88 -34.18 22.84
C GLU A 186 -5.20 -34.14 21.48
N ILE A 187 -5.51 -33.15 20.64
CA ILE A 187 -4.84 -32.94 19.33
C ILE A 187 -3.34 -32.76 19.50
N PHE A 188 -2.92 -31.99 20.53
CA PHE A 188 -1.52 -31.65 20.75
C PHE A 188 -0.68 -32.92 21.05
N TYR A 189 -1.18 -33.81 21.87
CA TYR A 189 -0.44 -35.01 22.27
C TYR A 189 -0.59 -36.18 21.30
N ARG A 190 -1.62 -36.18 20.45
CA ARG A 190 -1.82 -37.29 19.48
C ARG A 190 -0.83 -37.22 18.32
N ASN A 191 -0.08 -38.29 18.13
CA ASN A 191 0.88 -38.47 17.02
C ASN A 191 0.59 -39.67 16.14
N ASP A 192 -0.57 -40.30 16.35
CA ASP A 192 -1.04 -41.53 15.67
C ASP A 192 -1.68 -41.24 14.29
N LYS A 193 -1.96 -39.94 13.97
CA LYS A 193 -2.63 -39.52 12.75
C LYS A 193 -1.94 -38.33 12.09
N SER A 194 -2.13 -38.21 10.79
CA SER A 194 -1.67 -37.06 10.01
C SER A 194 -2.40 -35.77 10.41
N LEU A 195 -1.79 -34.62 10.11
CA LEU A 195 -2.42 -33.31 10.37
C LEU A 195 -3.77 -33.16 9.65
N GLN A 196 -3.96 -33.82 8.51
CA GLN A 196 -5.20 -33.75 7.74
C GLN A 196 -6.30 -34.62 8.40
N GLU A 197 -5.97 -35.79 8.86
CA GLU A 197 -6.90 -36.69 9.55
C GLU A 197 -7.37 -36.10 10.89
N LEU A 198 -6.44 -35.51 11.68
CA LEU A 198 -6.78 -34.80 12.89
C LEU A 198 -7.67 -33.58 12.60
N ALA A 199 -7.37 -32.83 11.53
CA ALA A 199 -8.20 -31.71 11.15
C ALA A 199 -9.64 -32.09 10.82
N SER A 200 -9.81 -33.22 10.11
CA SER A 200 -11.13 -33.75 9.76
C SER A 200 -11.87 -34.26 10.99
N GLU A 201 -11.21 -35.02 11.85
CA GLU A 201 -11.79 -35.63 13.07
C GLU A 201 -12.32 -34.54 14.04
N TYR A 202 -11.56 -33.46 14.24
CA TYR A 202 -11.95 -32.40 15.15
C TYR A 202 -12.70 -31.24 14.48
N ASN A 203 -13.03 -31.37 13.17
CA ASN A 203 -13.71 -30.35 12.36
C ASN A 203 -13.03 -28.97 12.43
N VAL A 204 -11.71 -28.97 12.27
CA VAL A 204 -10.87 -27.77 12.21
C VAL A 204 -10.04 -27.74 10.92
N THR A 205 -9.35 -26.64 10.65
CA THR A 205 -8.45 -26.59 9.50
C THR A 205 -7.11 -27.28 9.79
N LYS A 206 -6.46 -27.85 8.77
CA LYS A 206 -5.10 -28.39 8.85
C LYS A 206 -4.12 -27.37 9.47
N ASN A 207 -4.27 -26.08 9.12
CA ASN A 207 -3.46 -25.02 9.70
C ASN A 207 -3.69 -24.87 11.21
N THR A 208 -4.92 -25.03 11.70
CA THR A 208 -5.22 -25.00 13.15
C THR A 208 -4.44 -26.09 13.87
N VAL A 209 -4.47 -27.33 13.35
CA VAL A 209 -3.72 -28.45 13.92
C VAL A 209 -2.21 -28.19 13.86
N TRP A 210 -1.71 -27.69 12.73
CA TRP A 210 -0.29 -27.37 12.57
C TRP A 210 0.19 -26.31 13.55
N PHE A 211 -0.54 -25.15 13.67
CA PHE A 211 -0.18 -24.10 14.63
C PHE A 211 -0.19 -24.58 16.08
N LEU A 212 -1.13 -25.45 16.40
CA LEU A 212 -1.24 -26.07 17.72
C LEU A 212 -0.03 -26.98 17.99
N LYS A 213 0.33 -27.87 17.07
CA LYS A 213 1.51 -28.76 17.15
C LYS A 213 2.82 -27.96 17.22
N GLN A 214 2.90 -26.82 16.56
CA GLN A 214 4.08 -25.94 16.57
C GLN A 214 4.12 -24.98 17.78
N LYS A 215 3.22 -25.13 18.75
CA LYS A 215 3.13 -24.26 19.95
C LYS A 215 2.92 -22.78 19.62
N LYS A 216 2.37 -22.48 18.42
CA LYS A 216 2.13 -21.10 17.95
C LYS A 216 0.73 -20.58 18.26
N SER A 217 -0.18 -21.48 18.67
CA SER A 217 -1.52 -21.14 19.15
C SER A 217 -1.80 -21.85 20.48
N TYR A 218 -2.83 -21.41 21.20
CA TYR A 218 -3.20 -21.99 22.49
C TYR A 218 -2.03 -22.01 23.48
N LYS A 219 -1.37 -20.88 23.70
CA LYS A 219 -0.15 -20.74 24.53
C LYS A 219 -0.27 -21.35 25.93
N TRP A 220 -1.46 -21.33 26.48
CA TRP A 220 -1.78 -21.95 27.79
C TRP A 220 -1.64 -23.49 27.85
N ILE A 221 -1.42 -24.17 26.72
CA ILE A 221 -1.15 -25.63 26.72
C ILE A 221 0.27 -25.93 27.24
N HIS A 222 1.12 -24.92 27.31
CA HIS A 222 2.55 -25.06 27.56
C HIS A 222 2.99 -24.49 28.92
N ASP A 223 2.03 -23.88 29.63
CA ASP A 223 2.18 -23.47 31.03
C ASP A 223 1.68 -24.61 31.92
#